data_ba519f94eea8e3fcff37d2dcc7a9211f
#
_entry.id   ba519f94eea8e3fcff37d2dcc7a9211f
#
_cell.length_a   1.000
_cell.length_b   1.000
_cell.length_c   1.000
_cell.angle_alpha   90.00
_cell.angle_beta   90.00
_cell.angle_gamma   90.00
#
_symmetry.space_group_name_H-M   'P 1'
#
loop_
_entity.id
_entity.type
_entity.pdbx_description
1 polymer ?
#
loop_
_entity_poly.entity_id
_entity_poly.type
_entity_poly.pdbx_seq_one_letter_code
_entity_poly.pdbx_strand_id
1 'polypeptide(L)' 'MEYKVTAKRYGDSVKFAVAADDTKGALQVAKAEANNIFGYRTGDAGAPTVSVEPIADKESE' A
#
# COMPACT_ATOMS: atom_id res chain seq x y z
N MET A 1 -9.05 -7.47 8.73
CA MET A 1 -9.67 -6.64 7.71
C MET A 1 -8.71 -6.42 6.57
N GLU A 2 -9.20 -6.46 5.35
CA GLU A 2 -8.33 -6.30 4.21
C GLU A 2 -8.41 -4.92 3.61
N TYR A 3 -7.31 -4.46 3.09
CA TYR A 3 -7.21 -3.14 2.48
C TYR A 3 -6.59 -3.26 1.10
N LYS A 4 -7.13 -2.46 0.18
CA LYS A 4 -6.59 -2.36 -1.15
C LYS A 4 -5.55 -1.26 -1.16
N VAL A 5 -4.38 -1.56 -1.68
CA VAL A 5 -3.27 -0.62 -1.68
C VAL A 5 -2.92 -0.22 -3.11
N THR A 6 -2.68 1.06 -3.31
CA THR A 6 -2.14 1.56 -4.56
C THR A 6 -0.85 2.30 -4.23
N ALA A 7 0.24 1.93 -4.86
CA ALA A 7 1.51 2.59 -4.66
C ALA A 7 2.03 3.09 -5.98
N LYS A 8 2.53 4.32 -6.01
CA LYS A 8 3.03 4.94 -7.22
C LYS A 8 4.40 5.56 -6.99
N ARG A 9 5.25 5.46 -8.00
CA ARG A 9 6.56 6.09 -7.97
C ARG A 9 7.02 6.33 -9.39
N TYR A 10 7.33 7.58 -9.73
CA TYR A 10 7.88 7.94 -11.05
C TYR A 10 7.01 7.44 -12.22
N GLY A 11 5.72 7.56 -12.09
CA GLY A 11 4.84 7.14 -13.15
C GLY A 11 4.46 5.67 -13.14
N ASP A 12 5.16 4.85 -12.38
CA ASP A 12 4.80 3.46 -12.22
C ASP A 12 3.79 3.31 -11.09
N SER A 13 2.92 2.34 -11.20
CA SER A 13 1.98 2.07 -10.11
C SER A 13 1.79 0.57 -9.97
N VAL A 14 1.58 0.15 -8.72
CA VAL A 14 1.27 -1.24 -8.42
C VAL A 14 0.08 -1.27 -7.49
N LYS A 15 -0.66 -2.35 -7.52
CA LYS A 15 -1.81 -2.55 -6.64
C LYS A 15 -1.68 -3.90 -5.98
N PHE A 16 -2.02 -3.94 -4.71
CA PHE A 16 -1.98 -5.18 -3.97
C PHE A 16 -2.89 -5.05 -2.74
N ALA A 17 -3.04 -6.09 -1.97
CA ALA A 17 -3.89 -6.08 -0.79
C ALA A 17 -3.06 -6.43 0.44
N VAL A 18 -3.43 -5.85 1.57
CA VAL A 18 -2.78 -6.17 2.84
C VAL A 18 -3.86 -6.41 3.89
N ALA A 19 -3.53 -7.18 4.90
CA ALA A 19 -4.43 -7.42 6.02
C ALA A 19 -3.92 -6.65 7.23
N ALA A 20 -4.82 -5.97 7.92
CA ALA A 20 -4.46 -5.21 9.11
C ALA A 20 -5.70 -4.96 9.95
N ASP A 21 -5.51 -4.56 11.19
CA ASP A 21 -6.62 -4.29 12.08
C ASP A 21 -7.26 -2.94 11.82
N ASP A 22 -6.48 -1.98 11.35
CA ASP A 22 -7.00 -0.64 11.08
C ASP A 22 -6.23 -0.01 9.94
N THR A 23 -6.68 1.16 9.52
CA THR A 23 -6.08 1.86 8.39
C THR A 23 -4.62 2.23 8.66
N LYS A 24 -4.30 2.60 9.88
CA LYS A 24 -2.94 3.00 10.20
C LYS A 24 -1.99 1.81 10.07
N GLY A 25 -2.39 0.66 10.58
CA GLY A 25 -1.60 -0.55 10.43
C GLY A 25 -1.47 -0.97 8.98
N ALA A 26 -2.57 -0.86 8.22
CA ALA A 26 -2.53 -1.16 6.80
C ALA A 26 -1.54 -0.27 6.07
N LEU A 27 -1.52 1.01 6.40
CA LEU A 27 -0.62 1.95 5.75
C LEU A 27 0.84 1.61 6.06
N GLN A 28 1.14 1.22 7.28
CA GLN A 28 2.50 0.84 7.63
C GLN A 28 2.97 -0.38 6.85
N VAL A 29 2.14 -1.39 6.76
CA VAL A 29 2.46 -2.59 6.00
C VAL A 29 2.59 -2.25 4.52
N ALA A 30 1.67 -1.43 4.02
CA ALA A 30 1.66 -1.04 2.62
C ALA A 30 2.93 -0.28 2.24
N LYS A 31 3.40 0.60 3.10
CA LYS A 31 4.62 1.34 2.81
C LYS A 31 5.82 0.43 2.76
N ALA A 32 5.90 -0.52 3.68
CA ALA A 32 7.01 -1.47 3.69
C ALA A 32 7.01 -2.31 2.42
N GLU A 33 5.84 -2.76 1.99
CA GLU A 33 5.74 -3.56 0.78
C GLU A 33 6.08 -2.72 -0.46
N ALA A 34 5.58 -1.50 -0.51
CA ALA A 34 5.86 -0.62 -1.64
C ALA A 34 7.35 -0.32 -1.75
N ASN A 35 8.01 -0.07 -0.62
CA ASN A 35 9.44 0.19 -0.64
C ASN A 35 10.19 -1.02 -1.17
N ASN A 36 9.74 -2.21 -0.81
CA ASN A 36 10.36 -3.42 -1.28
C ASN A 36 10.12 -3.63 -2.78
N ILE A 37 8.91 -3.40 -3.23
CA ILE A 37 8.55 -3.58 -4.64
C ILE A 37 9.33 -2.62 -5.54
N PHE A 38 9.44 -1.36 -5.13
CA PHE A 38 10.12 -0.36 -5.92
C PHE A 38 11.63 -0.29 -5.65
N GLY A 39 12.11 -1.06 -4.68
CA GLY A 39 13.52 -1.02 -4.31
C GLY A 39 13.93 0.27 -3.62
N TYR A 40 12.98 0.96 -3.00
CA TYR A 40 13.26 2.22 -2.33
C TYR A 40 13.97 1.96 -1.01
N ARG A 41 14.98 2.77 -0.72
CA ARG A 41 15.67 2.70 0.57
C ARG A 41 15.50 4.00 1.30
N THR A 42 15.51 3.95 2.62
CA THR A 42 15.43 5.14 3.44
C THR A 42 16.54 6.11 3.06
N GLY A 43 16.16 7.32 2.81
CA GLY A 43 17.12 8.35 2.39
C GLY A 43 17.16 8.59 0.90
N ASP A 44 16.59 7.69 0.10
CA ASP A 44 16.55 7.90 -1.34
C ASP A 44 15.55 9.00 -1.66
N ALA A 45 15.75 9.67 -2.76
CA ALA A 45 14.78 10.64 -3.24
C ALA A 45 13.63 9.88 -3.92
N GLY A 46 12.46 10.49 -3.96
CA GLY A 46 11.35 9.92 -4.71
C GLY A 46 10.67 8.77 -4.00
N ALA A 47 10.37 8.91 -2.73
CA ALA A 47 9.65 7.88 -2.00
C ALA A 47 8.31 7.59 -2.67
N PRO A 48 7.88 6.33 -2.69
CA PRO A 48 6.60 5.99 -3.31
C PRO A 48 5.43 6.61 -2.55
N THR A 49 4.40 6.98 -3.29
CA THR A 49 3.16 7.47 -2.71
C THR A 49 2.25 6.27 -2.52
N VAL A 50 1.77 6.07 -1.30
CA VAL A 50 0.98 4.90 -0.96
C VAL A 50 -0.39 5.34 -0.47
N SER A 51 -1.43 4.72 -0.97
CA SER A 51 -2.78 4.93 -0.45
C SER A 51 -3.43 3.61 -0.17
N VAL A 52 -4.25 3.56 0.88
CA VAL A 52 -4.97 2.36 1.26
C VAL A 52 -6.44 2.65 1.41
N GLU A 53 -7.27 1.70 1.11
CA GLU A 53 -8.70 1.82 1.36
C GLU A 53 -9.25 0.47 1.76
N PRO A 54 -10.22 0.44 2.66
CA PRO A 54 -10.78 -0.84 3.10
C PRO A 54 -11.53 -1.52 1.98
N ILE A 55 -11.42 -2.82 1.92
CA ILE A 55 -12.16 -3.61 0.97
C ILE A 55 -13.42 -4.08 1.68
N ALA A 56 -14.56 -3.69 1.14
CA ALA A 56 -15.81 -4.09 1.74
C ALA A 56 -16.12 -5.52 1.35
N ASP A 57 -16.33 -6.34 2.35
CA ASP A 57 -16.62 -7.69 2.05
C ASP A 57 -17.94 -7.92 1.51
N LYS A 58 -18.90 -7.21 1.97
CA LYS A 58 -20.21 -7.49 1.65
C LYS A 58 -20.50 -7.29 0.29
N GLU A 59 -19.73 -6.62 -0.36
CA GLU A 59 -20.07 -6.41 -1.64
C GLU A 59 -19.96 -7.64 -2.34
N SER A 60 -19.38 -8.53 -1.72
CA SER A 60 -19.41 -9.73 -2.35
C SER A 60 -20.76 -10.23 -2.27
N GLU A 61 -21.53 -9.70 -2.11
CA GLU A 61 -22.78 -10.13 -2.09
C GLU A 61 -23.42 -9.96 -3.04
#